data_fc4ffa0e4220749497124a0f8d660ba3
#
_entry.id   fc4ffa0e4220749497124a0f8d660ba3
#
_cell.length_a   1.000
_cell.length_b   1.000
_cell.length_c   1.000
_cell.angle_alpha   90.00
_cell.angle_beta   90.00
_cell.angle_gamma   90.00
#
_symmetry.space_group_name_H-M   'P 1'
#
loop_
_entity.id
_entity.type
_entity.pdbx_description
1 polymer ?
#
loop_
_entity_poly.entity_id
_entity_poly.type
_entity_poly.pdbx_seq_one_letter_code
_entity_poly.pdbx_strand_id
1 'polypeptide(L)'
;MVMVQFSKKHKVLILVSGRGSNMVSIIKTCRRFEWPVDFLSVISDRPCEGIVKARDLGVNGELLDREKLGKDVFQAELFKKITSYDPDMVVLAGFMIILDAKLFSGLFHLMINVHPSLLPQFKGLNTHQRVLDENVRKHGATVHSLSSGVDEGPIICQAAISVTNFDSKETLEKKVLALEHFIFPLSIGAVLSGKVIREGDKWNHVESCEYWFLEKFKLFYDF
;
A
#
# COMPACT_ATOMS: atom_id res chain seq x y z
N MET A 1 6.04 -15.04 22.68
CA MET A 1 5.96 -14.66 21.26
C MET A 1 4.54 -14.95 20.78
N VAL A 2 3.69 -13.94 20.66
CA VAL A 2 2.34 -14.15 20.11
C VAL A 2 2.51 -14.39 18.61
N MET A 3 2.45 -15.64 18.19
CA MET A 3 2.43 -15.97 16.75
C MET A 3 1.17 -15.39 16.16
N VAL A 4 1.32 -14.56 15.11
CA VAL A 4 0.18 -14.12 14.30
C VAL A 4 -0.40 -15.35 13.63
N GLN A 5 -1.62 -15.71 14.01
CA GLN A 5 -2.27 -16.89 13.46
C GLN A 5 -3.02 -16.49 12.19
N PHE A 6 -2.50 -16.89 11.04
CA PHE A 6 -3.20 -16.76 9.76
C PHE A 6 -4.11 -17.97 9.56
N SER A 7 -5.33 -17.74 9.07
CA SER A 7 -6.32 -18.81 8.84
C SER A 7 -6.01 -19.64 7.59
N LYS A 8 -5.29 -19.07 6.64
CA LYS A 8 -4.93 -19.70 5.34
C LYS A 8 -3.71 -19.03 4.71
N LYS A 9 -3.22 -19.58 3.61
CA LYS A 9 -2.31 -18.86 2.69
C LYS A 9 -3.10 -17.84 1.87
N HIS A 10 -2.66 -16.58 1.86
CA HIS A 10 -3.37 -15.47 1.21
C HIS A 10 -2.74 -15.11 -0.13
N LYS A 11 -3.58 -14.94 -1.15
CA LYS A 11 -3.22 -14.52 -2.50
C LYS A 11 -3.17 -13.00 -2.58
N VAL A 12 -2.00 -12.44 -2.89
CA VAL A 12 -1.80 -10.99 -2.97
C VAL A 12 -1.33 -10.59 -4.36
N LEU A 13 -2.00 -9.63 -4.97
CA LEU A 13 -1.61 -9.00 -6.21
C LEU A 13 -1.10 -7.59 -5.93
N ILE A 14 -0.01 -7.16 -6.57
CA ILE A 14 0.57 -5.83 -6.34
C ILE A 14 0.54 -5.02 -7.64
N LEU A 15 0.10 -3.75 -7.53
CA LEU A 15 0.11 -2.78 -8.63
C LEU A 15 1.18 -1.73 -8.37
N VAL A 16 1.99 -1.40 -9.40
CA VAL A 16 3.08 -0.43 -9.31
C VAL A 16 3.12 0.47 -10.55
N SER A 17 3.70 1.69 -10.44
CA SER A 17 3.94 2.57 -11.59
C SER A 17 5.39 3.07 -11.68
N GLY A 18 6.27 2.72 -10.73
CA GLY A 18 7.59 3.34 -10.64
C GLY A 18 8.66 2.46 -10.00
N ARG A 19 9.45 3.03 -9.09
CA ARG A 19 10.63 2.40 -8.46
C ARG A 19 10.33 1.11 -7.68
N GLY A 20 9.10 0.90 -7.24
CA GLY A 20 8.65 -0.31 -6.55
C GLY A 20 9.21 -0.47 -5.13
N SER A 21 9.65 0.60 -4.47
CA SER A 21 10.25 0.50 -3.12
C SER A 21 9.27 -0.03 -2.06
N ASN A 22 8.02 0.42 -2.08
CA ASN A 22 6.95 -0.10 -1.22
C ASN A 22 6.70 -1.59 -1.49
N MET A 23 6.61 -2.00 -2.75
CA MET A 23 6.47 -3.41 -3.15
C MET A 23 7.62 -4.26 -2.60
N VAL A 24 8.87 -3.80 -2.73
CA VAL A 24 10.05 -4.49 -2.20
C VAL A 24 9.96 -4.63 -0.67
N SER A 25 9.58 -3.55 0.03
CA SER A 25 9.39 -3.58 1.49
C SER A 25 8.33 -4.60 1.91
N ILE A 26 7.19 -4.64 1.21
CA ILE A 26 6.10 -5.58 1.48
C ILE A 26 6.58 -7.03 1.32
N ILE A 27 7.17 -7.37 0.17
CA ILE A 27 7.61 -8.75 -0.12
C ILE A 27 8.67 -9.20 0.88
N LYS A 28 9.67 -8.35 1.16
CA LYS A 28 10.74 -8.68 2.13
C LYS A 28 10.19 -8.86 3.55
N THR A 29 9.27 -8.01 3.97
CA THR A 29 8.65 -8.11 5.30
C THR A 29 7.83 -9.38 5.45
N CYS A 30 6.97 -9.70 4.48
CA CYS A 30 6.17 -10.92 4.54
C CYS A 30 7.07 -12.17 4.62
N ARG A 31 8.16 -12.20 3.85
CA ARG A 31 9.12 -13.32 3.89
C ARG A 31 9.90 -13.39 5.19
N ARG A 32 10.37 -12.24 5.70
CA ARG A 32 11.10 -12.17 6.97
C ARG A 32 10.30 -12.70 8.15
N PHE A 33 9.00 -12.40 8.17
CA PHE A 33 8.10 -12.86 9.23
C PHE A 33 7.41 -14.17 8.90
N GLU A 34 7.77 -14.81 7.79
CA GLU A 34 7.20 -16.09 7.34
C GLU A 34 5.67 -16.06 7.24
N TRP A 35 5.10 -14.89 6.89
CA TRP A 35 3.66 -14.79 6.69
C TRP A 35 3.24 -15.64 5.49
N PRO A 36 2.12 -16.37 5.59
CA PRO A 36 1.64 -17.25 4.52
C PRO A 36 0.99 -16.45 3.39
N VAL A 37 1.81 -15.65 2.70
CA VAL A 37 1.40 -14.82 1.56
C VAL A 37 1.95 -15.40 0.27
N ASP A 38 1.07 -15.54 -0.71
CA ASP A 38 1.39 -15.90 -2.09
C ASP A 38 1.29 -14.65 -2.96
N PHE A 39 2.43 -14.14 -3.41
CA PHE A 39 2.46 -13.01 -4.35
C PHE A 39 2.22 -13.53 -5.76
N LEU A 40 1.00 -13.35 -6.27
CA LEU A 40 0.56 -13.87 -7.57
C LEU A 40 1.29 -13.21 -8.74
N SER A 41 1.36 -11.90 -8.72
CA SER A 41 2.08 -11.09 -9.69
C SER A 41 2.25 -9.65 -9.20
N VAL A 42 3.19 -8.93 -9.83
CA VAL A 42 3.33 -7.48 -9.78
C VAL A 42 2.99 -6.93 -11.16
N ILE A 43 1.92 -6.14 -11.26
CA ILE A 43 1.48 -5.55 -12.53
C ILE A 43 1.85 -4.07 -12.56
N SER A 44 2.44 -3.61 -13.66
CA SER A 44 2.73 -2.19 -13.88
C SER A 44 1.97 -1.66 -15.09
N ASP A 45 1.55 -0.37 -15.00
CA ASP A 45 0.92 0.38 -16.10
C ASP A 45 1.90 0.89 -17.15
N ARG A 46 3.20 0.79 -16.87
CA ARG A 46 4.30 1.27 -17.74
C ARG A 46 5.59 0.49 -17.47
N PRO A 47 6.56 0.52 -18.39
CA PRO A 47 7.91 0.02 -18.12
C PRO A 47 8.50 0.75 -16.88
N CYS A 48 8.95 0.00 -15.88
CA CYS A 48 9.51 0.59 -14.67
C CYS A 48 10.44 -0.38 -13.93
N GLU A 49 11.26 0.16 -13.01
CA GLU A 49 12.16 -0.64 -12.17
C GLU A 49 11.41 -1.64 -11.27
N GLY A 50 10.17 -1.32 -10.89
CA GLY A 50 9.35 -2.19 -10.03
C GLY A 50 9.18 -3.58 -10.62
N ILE A 51 8.98 -3.72 -11.95
CA ILE A 51 8.88 -5.01 -12.63
C ILE A 51 10.19 -5.81 -12.51
N VAL A 52 11.33 -5.16 -12.71
CA VAL A 52 12.65 -5.80 -12.61
C VAL A 52 12.87 -6.29 -11.18
N LYS A 53 12.67 -5.43 -10.20
CA LYS A 53 12.80 -5.78 -8.77
C LYS A 53 11.85 -6.89 -8.32
N ALA A 54 10.64 -6.96 -8.88
CA ALA A 54 9.71 -8.06 -8.62
C ALA A 54 10.31 -9.40 -9.06
N ARG A 55 10.85 -9.44 -10.29
CA ARG A 55 11.50 -10.65 -10.84
C ARG A 55 12.76 -11.04 -10.06
N ASP A 56 13.58 -10.07 -9.65
CA ASP A 56 14.75 -10.30 -8.81
C ASP A 56 14.37 -10.91 -7.45
N LEU A 57 13.17 -10.57 -6.97
CA LEU A 57 12.57 -11.17 -5.78
C LEU A 57 11.82 -12.48 -6.07
N GLY A 58 11.89 -13.05 -7.29
CA GLY A 58 11.20 -14.28 -7.65
C GLY A 58 9.68 -14.18 -7.67
N VAL A 59 9.15 -12.97 -7.90
CA VAL A 59 7.72 -12.71 -8.12
C VAL A 59 7.51 -12.37 -9.59
N ASN A 60 6.44 -12.92 -10.20
CA ASN A 60 6.10 -12.60 -11.58
C ASN A 60 5.89 -11.09 -11.75
N GLY A 61 6.54 -10.50 -12.77
CA GLY A 61 6.42 -9.08 -13.09
C GLY A 61 5.81 -8.89 -14.47
N GLU A 62 4.66 -8.24 -14.55
CA GLU A 62 3.88 -8.04 -15.77
C GLU A 62 3.75 -6.58 -16.14
N LEU A 63 3.87 -6.31 -17.44
CA LEU A 63 3.58 -5.00 -18.00
C LEU A 63 2.20 -5.03 -18.67
N LEU A 64 1.31 -4.16 -18.22
CA LEU A 64 0.09 -3.80 -18.92
C LEU A 64 0.23 -2.35 -19.39
N ASP A 65 0.78 -2.15 -20.57
CA ASP A 65 1.22 -0.85 -21.06
C ASP A 65 0.02 0.07 -21.38
N ARG A 66 -0.26 1.00 -20.47
CA ARG A 66 -1.39 1.93 -20.58
C ARG A 66 -1.24 2.88 -21.78
N GLU A 67 -0.02 3.28 -22.12
CA GLU A 67 0.22 4.18 -23.25
C GLU A 67 -0.15 3.51 -24.58
N LYS A 68 0.18 2.23 -24.72
CA LYS A 68 -0.16 1.45 -25.92
C LYS A 68 -1.64 1.09 -26.00
N LEU A 69 -2.26 0.78 -24.87
CA LEU A 69 -3.65 0.33 -24.84
C LEU A 69 -4.67 1.48 -24.88
N GLY A 70 -4.27 2.66 -24.42
CA GLY A 70 -5.19 3.74 -24.14
C GLY A 70 -5.98 3.51 -22.84
N LYS A 71 -6.62 4.59 -22.33
CA LYS A 71 -7.22 4.61 -20.99
C LYS A 71 -8.26 3.53 -20.78
N ASP A 72 -9.25 3.43 -21.65
CA ASP A 72 -10.42 2.59 -21.43
C ASP A 72 -10.11 1.10 -21.60
N VAL A 73 -9.33 0.74 -22.62
CA VAL A 73 -8.86 -0.64 -22.83
C VAL A 73 -7.96 -1.07 -21.68
N PHE A 74 -7.06 -0.19 -21.21
CA PHE A 74 -6.22 -0.47 -20.06
C PHE A 74 -7.05 -0.80 -18.81
N GLN A 75 -8.08 0.01 -18.49
CA GLN A 75 -8.95 -0.23 -17.33
C GLN A 75 -9.67 -1.59 -17.43
N ALA A 76 -10.21 -1.92 -18.61
CA ALA A 76 -10.89 -3.17 -18.84
C ALA A 76 -9.94 -4.39 -18.71
N GLU A 77 -8.75 -4.32 -19.32
CA GLU A 77 -7.77 -5.41 -19.24
C GLU A 77 -7.17 -5.55 -17.82
N LEU A 78 -6.97 -4.43 -17.10
CA LEU A 78 -6.53 -4.49 -15.69
C LEU A 78 -7.60 -5.16 -14.83
N PHE A 79 -8.87 -4.79 -14.98
CA PHE A 79 -9.97 -5.42 -14.26
C PHE A 79 -10.04 -6.93 -14.54
N LYS A 80 -9.99 -7.32 -15.81
CA LYS A 80 -9.98 -8.72 -16.22
C LYS A 80 -8.80 -9.50 -15.64
N LYS A 81 -7.60 -8.90 -15.64
CA LYS A 81 -6.43 -9.52 -15.00
C LYS A 81 -6.62 -9.71 -13.50
N ILE A 82 -7.04 -8.68 -12.79
CA ILE A 82 -7.25 -8.76 -11.34
C ILE A 82 -8.28 -9.86 -11.04
N THR A 83 -9.39 -9.88 -11.73
CA THR A 83 -10.45 -10.90 -11.50
C THR A 83 -9.98 -12.31 -11.86
N SER A 84 -9.15 -12.48 -12.90
CA SER A 84 -8.61 -13.80 -13.29
C SER A 84 -7.61 -14.38 -12.26
N TYR A 85 -6.90 -13.52 -11.53
CA TYR A 85 -6.01 -13.95 -10.44
C TYR A 85 -6.78 -14.35 -9.18
N ASP A 86 -8.00 -13.90 -9.01
CA ASP A 86 -8.84 -14.16 -7.83
C ASP A 86 -8.06 -13.90 -6.52
N PRO A 87 -7.53 -12.67 -6.31
CA PRO A 87 -6.73 -12.35 -5.15
C PRO A 87 -7.58 -12.14 -3.89
N ASP A 88 -7.04 -12.48 -2.72
CA ASP A 88 -7.62 -12.08 -1.44
C ASP A 88 -7.37 -10.59 -1.15
N MET A 89 -6.30 -10.00 -1.74
CA MET A 89 -5.96 -8.59 -1.58
C MET A 89 -5.22 -8.05 -2.80
N VAL A 90 -5.54 -6.81 -3.19
CA VAL A 90 -4.81 -6.04 -4.19
C VAL A 90 -4.14 -4.85 -3.51
N VAL A 91 -2.82 -4.73 -3.67
CA VAL A 91 -2.01 -3.70 -3.03
C VAL A 91 -1.55 -2.68 -4.07
N LEU A 92 -1.91 -1.42 -3.90
CA LEU A 92 -1.45 -0.32 -4.74
C LEU A 92 -0.16 0.26 -4.13
N ALA A 93 0.99 -0.22 -4.59
CA ALA A 93 2.30 0.16 -4.05
C ALA A 93 2.97 1.25 -4.92
N GLY A 94 2.45 2.47 -4.84
CA GLY A 94 2.86 3.57 -5.72
C GLY A 94 2.29 3.43 -7.12
N PHE A 95 1.05 2.99 -7.23
CA PHE A 95 0.29 2.94 -8.47
C PHE A 95 -0.40 4.27 -8.74
N MET A 96 -0.09 4.91 -9.87
CA MET A 96 -0.45 6.30 -10.14
C MET A 96 -1.74 6.46 -10.97
N ILE A 97 -2.43 5.36 -11.26
CA ILE A 97 -3.65 5.39 -12.07
C ILE A 97 -4.87 5.39 -11.18
N ILE A 98 -5.75 6.36 -11.38
CA ILE A 98 -7.07 6.36 -10.77
C ILE A 98 -7.91 5.29 -11.46
N LEU A 99 -8.40 4.33 -10.68
CA LEU A 99 -9.25 3.25 -11.16
C LEU A 99 -10.66 3.76 -11.42
N ASP A 100 -11.27 3.30 -12.51
CA ASP A 100 -12.65 3.66 -12.85
C ASP A 100 -13.62 3.05 -11.84
N ALA A 101 -14.27 3.90 -11.02
CA ALA A 101 -15.19 3.45 -9.99
C ALA A 101 -16.36 2.62 -10.54
N LYS A 102 -16.82 2.89 -11.78
CA LYS A 102 -17.89 2.10 -12.41
C LYS A 102 -17.50 0.64 -12.63
N LEU A 103 -16.20 0.41 -12.89
CA LEU A 103 -15.67 -0.92 -13.18
C LEU A 103 -15.16 -1.61 -11.90
N PHE A 104 -14.48 -0.87 -11.03
CA PHE A 104 -13.74 -1.45 -9.90
C PHE A 104 -14.48 -1.39 -8.55
N SER A 105 -15.64 -0.73 -8.43
CA SER A 105 -16.33 -0.56 -7.14
C SER A 105 -16.57 -1.88 -6.39
N GLY A 106 -16.89 -2.95 -7.09
CA GLY A 106 -17.05 -4.28 -6.51
C GLY A 106 -15.78 -4.89 -5.92
N LEU A 107 -14.60 -4.38 -6.31
CA LEU A 107 -13.28 -4.85 -5.86
C LEU A 107 -12.62 -3.93 -4.82
N PHE A 108 -13.14 -2.73 -4.59
CA PHE A 108 -12.50 -1.76 -3.69
C PHE A 108 -12.32 -2.28 -2.27
N HIS A 109 -13.17 -3.19 -1.82
CA HIS A 109 -13.05 -3.83 -0.51
C HIS A 109 -11.81 -4.72 -0.36
N LEU A 110 -11.24 -5.20 -1.48
CA LEU A 110 -10.00 -5.99 -1.53
C LEU A 110 -8.77 -5.10 -1.74
N MET A 111 -8.94 -3.80 -2.03
CA MET A 111 -7.86 -2.93 -2.46
C MET A 111 -7.39 -2.02 -1.34
N ILE A 112 -6.08 -1.99 -1.12
CA ILE A 112 -5.45 -1.08 -0.17
C ILE A 112 -4.33 -0.28 -0.83
N ASN A 113 -4.18 0.97 -0.38
CA ASN A 113 -3.20 1.93 -0.87
C ASN A 113 -2.45 2.57 0.30
N VAL A 114 -1.24 3.08 0.04
CA VAL A 114 -0.54 3.99 0.93
C VAL A 114 -0.49 5.38 0.30
N HIS A 115 -0.86 6.39 1.08
CA HIS A 115 -0.85 7.78 0.67
C HIS A 115 0.12 8.58 1.55
N PRO A 116 1.03 9.39 0.95
CA PRO A 116 2.07 10.10 1.70
C PRO A 116 1.54 11.38 2.37
N SER A 117 0.46 11.28 3.13
CA SER A 117 -0.05 12.33 4.02
C SER A 117 -0.86 11.75 5.18
N LEU A 118 -1.20 12.59 6.14
CA LEU A 118 -2.17 12.28 7.19
C LEU A 118 -3.58 12.60 6.68
N LEU A 119 -4.22 11.65 6.00
CA LEU A 119 -5.60 11.81 5.51
C LEU A 119 -6.56 12.15 6.65
N PRO A 120 -7.57 13.00 6.41
CA PRO A 120 -8.06 13.51 5.11
C PRO A 120 -7.28 14.71 4.56
N GLN A 121 -6.22 15.16 5.20
CA GLN A 121 -5.41 16.29 4.74
C GLN A 121 -4.52 15.88 3.55
N PHE A 122 -4.29 16.83 2.64
CA PHE A 122 -3.35 16.66 1.51
C PHE A 122 -3.65 15.45 0.61
N LYS A 123 -4.93 15.19 0.28
CA LYS A 123 -5.30 14.23 -0.75
C LYS A 123 -4.66 14.57 -2.09
N GLY A 124 -4.44 13.58 -2.95
CA GLY A 124 -3.90 13.75 -4.30
C GLY A 124 -2.39 13.97 -4.33
N LEU A 125 -1.92 14.73 -5.31
CA LEU A 125 -0.49 14.85 -5.63
C LEU A 125 0.22 15.97 -4.85
N ASN A 126 1.58 15.94 -4.92
CA ASN A 126 2.47 16.98 -4.38
C ASN A 126 2.33 17.22 -2.87
N THR A 127 2.00 16.20 -2.10
CA THR A 127 1.73 16.29 -0.65
C THR A 127 2.86 16.96 0.12
N HIS A 128 4.11 16.54 -0.09
CA HIS A 128 5.28 17.08 0.63
C HIS A 128 5.47 18.58 0.39
N GLN A 129 5.35 19.02 -0.87
CA GLN A 129 5.49 20.45 -1.20
C GLN A 129 4.36 21.26 -0.52
N ARG A 130 3.12 20.79 -0.64
CA ARG A 130 1.95 21.47 -0.03
C ARG A 130 2.08 21.59 1.49
N VAL A 131 2.58 20.55 2.16
CA VAL A 131 2.86 20.57 3.60
C VAL A 131 3.89 21.65 3.98
N LEU A 132 4.94 21.80 3.17
CA LEU A 132 5.96 22.84 3.39
C LEU A 132 5.39 24.23 3.12
N ASP A 133 4.63 24.42 2.03
CA ASP A 133 4.03 25.70 1.65
C ASP A 133 3.02 26.18 2.69
N GLU A 134 2.28 25.27 3.31
CA GLU A 134 1.30 25.54 4.36
C GLU A 134 1.92 25.59 5.77
N ASN A 135 3.26 25.41 5.90
CA ASN A 135 3.98 25.41 7.18
C ASN A 135 3.40 24.47 8.24
N VAL A 136 2.89 23.31 7.82
CA VAL A 136 2.30 22.32 8.72
C VAL A 136 3.40 21.63 9.53
N ARG A 137 3.19 21.47 10.84
CA ARG A 137 4.19 20.93 11.78
C ARG A 137 4.16 19.40 11.91
N LYS A 138 3.14 18.74 11.36
CA LYS A 138 3.00 17.28 11.37
C LYS A 138 2.67 16.79 9.96
N HIS A 139 3.35 15.77 9.54
CA HIS A 139 3.10 15.08 8.27
C HIS A 139 3.23 13.58 8.48
N GLY A 140 2.99 12.76 7.45
CA GLY A 140 3.12 11.33 7.61
C GLY A 140 2.59 10.53 6.43
N ALA A 141 2.19 9.31 6.71
CA ALA A 141 1.60 8.41 5.74
C ALA A 141 0.32 7.76 6.28
N THR A 142 -0.58 7.42 5.38
CA THR A 142 -1.84 6.75 5.66
C THR A 142 -1.96 5.51 4.79
N VAL A 143 -2.25 4.36 5.41
CA VAL A 143 -2.72 3.16 4.71
C VAL A 143 -4.25 3.15 4.80
N HIS A 144 -4.90 3.01 3.66
CA HIS A 144 -6.37 3.05 3.55
C HIS A 144 -6.88 2.09 2.47
N SER A 145 -8.13 1.67 2.55
CA SER A 145 -8.79 0.98 1.43
C SER A 145 -9.17 1.96 0.34
N LEU A 146 -9.47 1.44 -0.85
CA LEU A 146 -10.00 2.26 -1.92
C LEU A 146 -11.50 2.53 -1.74
N SER A 147 -11.93 3.65 -2.33
CA SER A 147 -13.32 4.05 -2.51
C SER A 147 -13.48 4.72 -3.88
N SER A 148 -14.68 5.19 -4.20
CA SER A 148 -14.92 5.92 -5.45
C SER A 148 -14.24 7.29 -5.52
N GLY A 149 -13.93 7.88 -4.37
CA GLY A 149 -13.19 9.14 -4.27
C GLY A 149 -11.69 8.92 -4.14
N VAL A 150 -10.89 9.89 -4.63
CA VAL A 150 -9.43 9.84 -4.54
C VAL A 150 -9.01 10.06 -3.08
N ASP A 151 -8.28 9.09 -2.52
CA ASP A 151 -7.78 9.09 -1.14
C ASP A 151 -8.88 9.32 -0.09
N GLU A 152 -10.09 8.78 -0.33
CA GLU A 152 -11.27 8.93 0.54
C GLU A 152 -11.72 7.64 1.20
N GLY A 153 -11.03 6.55 0.94
CA GLY A 153 -11.38 5.26 1.52
C GLY A 153 -11.08 5.15 3.02
N PRO A 154 -11.69 4.18 3.68
CA PRO A 154 -11.52 3.94 5.11
C PRO A 154 -10.06 3.74 5.51
N ILE A 155 -9.63 4.45 6.56
CA ILE A 155 -8.26 4.42 7.07
C ILE A 155 -8.02 3.13 7.85
N ILE A 156 -6.90 2.46 7.56
CA ILE A 156 -6.42 1.26 8.26
C ILE A 156 -5.40 1.66 9.32
N CYS A 157 -4.41 2.46 8.94
CA CYS A 157 -3.31 2.87 9.81
C CYS A 157 -2.75 4.22 9.37
N GLN A 158 -2.28 4.99 10.33
CA GLN A 158 -1.54 6.24 10.07
C GLN A 158 -0.29 6.29 10.94
N ALA A 159 0.79 6.87 10.41
CA ALA A 159 1.97 7.22 11.18
C ALA A 159 2.39 8.66 10.86
N ALA A 160 2.83 9.37 11.89
CA ALA A 160 3.16 10.79 11.82
C ALA A 160 4.63 11.06 12.17
N ILE A 161 5.18 12.08 11.53
CA ILE A 161 6.48 12.67 11.83
C ILE A 161 6.33 14.16 12.08
N SER A 162 7.30 14.74 12.80
CA SER A 162 7.43 16.19 12.92
C SER A 162 8.08 16.76 11.66
N VAL A 163 7.54 17.89 11.20
CA VAL A 163 8.12 18.72 10.15
C VAL A 163 8.84 19.90 10.80
N THR A 164 10.07 20.12 10.41
CA THR A 164 10.95 21.18 10.94
C THR A 164 11.23 22.21 9.87
N ASN A 165 11.72 23.39 10.26
CA ASN A 165 12.12 24.44 9.32
C ASN A 165 13.36 24.06 8.47
N PHE A 166 14.03 22.96 8.79
CA PHE A 166 15.19 22.45 8.05
C PHE A 166 14.78 21.39 7.00
N ASP A 167 13.49 21.01 6.93
CA ASP A 167 13.04 20.04 5.97
C ASP A 167 12.88 20.66 4.58
N SER A 168 13.50 20.04 3.60
CA SER A 168 13.21 20.24 2.18
C SER A 168 12.17 19.20 1.71
N LYS A 169 11.66 19.37 0.50
CA LYS A 169 10.77 18.39 -0.13
C LYS A 169 11.42 16.99 -0.16
N GLU A 170 12.69 16.92 -0.51
CA GLU A 170 13.45 15.67 -0.63
C GLU A 170 13.69 14.99 0.72
N THR A 171 13.98 15.77 1.77
CA THR A 171 14.15 15.21 3.12
C THR A 171 12.82 14.73 3.67
N LEU A 172 11.75 15.46 3.43
CA LEU A 172 10.41 15.08 3.87
C LEU A 172 9.90 13.83 3.13
N GLU A 173 10.13 13.76 1.81
CA GLU A 173 9.84 12.55 1.01
C GLU A 173 10.55 11.32 1.58
N LYS A 174 11.85 11.42 1.88
CA LYS A 174 12.62 10.30 2.46
C LYS A 174 12.08 9.86 3.83
N LYS A 175 11.76 10.82 4.70
CA LYS A 175 11.18 10.53 6.02
C LYS A 175 9.83 9.82 5.91
N VAL A 176 8.95 10.31 5.04
CA VAL A 176 7.61 9.72 4.84
C VAL A 176 7.72 8.36 4.18
N LEU A 177 8.60 8.19 3.19
CA LEU A 177 8.85 6.90 2.56
C LEU A 177 9.32 5.84 3.56
N ALA A 178 10.15 6.22 4.54
CA ALA A 178 10.55 5.29 5.60
C ALA A 178 9.36 4.85 6.46
N LEU A 179 8.41 5.76 6.75
CA LEU A 179 7.16 5.40 7.41
C LEU A 179 6.30 4.46 6.55
N GLU A 180 6.17 4.75 5.26
CA GLU A 180 5.42 3.88 4.35
C GLU A 180 5.99 2.46 4.35
N HIS A 181 7.31 2.33 4.24
CA HIS A 181 8.00 1.03 4.27
C HIS A 181 7.77 0.26 5.56
N PHE A 182 7.39 0.94 6.63
CA PHE A 182 7.07 0.34 7.91
C PHE A 182 5.57 0.02 8.03
N ILE A 183 4.69 1.04 7.92
CA ILE A 183 3.27 0.85 8.20
C ILE A 183 2.53 0.04 7.13
N PHE A 184 2.97 0.12 5.86
CA PHE A 184 2.24 -0.55 4.78
C PHE A 184 2.32 -2.08 4.88
N PRO A 185 3.52 -2.72 4.96
CA PRO A 185 3.56 -4.17 5.14
C PRO A 185 2.89 -4.63 6.45
N LEU A 186 3.02 -3.87 7.55
CA LEU A 186 2.37 -4.22 8.80
C LEU A 186 0.84 -4.16 8.69
N SER A 187 0.29 -3.15 8.02
CA SER A 187 -1.15 -3.07 7.75
C SER A 187 -1.65 -4.25 6.93
N ILE A 188 -0.88 -4.68 5.91
CA ILE A 188 -1.20 -5.88 5.11
C ILE A 188 -1.26 -7.11 6.03
N GLY A 189 -0.23 -7.32 6.84
CA GLY A 189 -0.20 -8.44 7.78
C GLY A 189 -1.35 -8.40 8.79
N ALA A 190 -1.67 -7.23 9.33
CA ALA A 190 -2.77 -7.05 10.28
C ALA A 190 -4.14 -7.37 9.66
N VAL A 191 -4.38 -6.93 8.42
CA VAL A 191 -5.63 -7.23 7.71
C VAL A 191 -5.71 -8.72 7.36
N LEU A 192 -4.67 -9.32 6.78
CA LEU A 192 -4.67 -10.72 6.37
C LEU A 192 -4.76 -11.69 7.55
N SER A 193 -4.25 -11.29 8.73
CA SER A 193 -4.35 -12.10 9.96
C SER A 193 -5.64 -11.87 10.76
N GLY A 194 -6.53 -10.98 10.30
CA GLY A 194 -7.76 -10.62 11.01
C GLY A 194 -7.53 -9.80 12.27
N LYS A 195 -6.35 -9.20 12.46
CA LYS A 195 -6.09 -8.26 13.56
C LYS A 195 -6.71 -6.89 13.33
N VAL A 196 -6.97 -6.57 12.08
CA VAL A 196 -7.75 -5.43 11.65
C VAL A 196 -8.84 -5.96 10.72
N ILE A 197 -10.10 -5.74 11.08
CA ILE A 197 -11.27 -6.23 10.36
C ILE A 197 -12.10 -5.08 9.83
N ARG A 198 -12.71 -5.26 8.68
CA ARG A 198 -13.59 -4.27 8.09
C ARG A 198 -15.03 -4.50 8.52
N GLU A 199 -15.68 -3.46 9.04
CA GLU A 199 -17.11 -3.45 9.36
C GLU A 199 -17.77 -2.26 8.65
N GLY A 200 -18.49 -2.53 7.57
CA GLY A 200 -19.05 -1.50 6.70
C GLY A 200 -17.97 -0.62 6.10
N ASP A 201 -18.02 0.68 6.39
CA ASP A 201 -17.07 1.69 5.89
C ASP A 201 -15.95 2.05 6.89
N LYS A 202 -15.70 1.17 7.87
CA LYS A 202 -14.65 1.39 8.87
C LYS A 202 -13.77 0.16 9.01
N TRP A 203 -12.53 0.41 9.44
CA TRP A 203 -11.60 -0.61 9.88
C TRP A 203 -11.50 -0.56 11.41
N ASN A 204 -11.75 -1.69 12.06
CA ASN A 204 -11.67 -1.84 13.50
C ASN A 204 -10.48 -2.68 13.87
N HIS A 205 -9.69 -2.19 14.82
CA HIS A 205 -8.59 -2.94 15.42
C HIS A 205 -9.16 -3.90 16.44
N VAL A 206 -8.84 -5.18 16.31
CA VAL A 206 -9.18 -6.19 17.30
C VAL A 206 -8.28 -5.98 18.53
N GLU A 207 -8.76 -6.32 19.72
CA GLU A 207 -7.99 -6.32 20.97
C GLU A 207 -6.62 -6.96 20.77
N SER A 208 -5.55 -6.36 21.26
CA SER A 208 -4.15 -6.73 21.04
C SER A 208 -3.48 -6.27 19.72
N CYS A 209 -4.18 -5.62 18.79
CA CYS A 209 -3.55 -5.15 17.55
C CYS A 209 -2.45 -4.12 17.81
N GLU A 210 -2.63 -3.21 18.78
CA GLU A 210 -1.60 -2.23 19.17
C GLU A 210 -0.32 -2.91 19.67
N TYR A 211 -0.44 -3.94 20.50
CA TYR A 211 0.70 -4.74 20.96
C TYR A 211 1.40 -5.46 19.80
N TRP A 212 0.63 -5.97 18.86
CA TRP A 212 1.18 -6.62 17.67
C TRP A 212 2.00 -5.65 16.81
N PHE A 213 1.51 -4.43 16.57
CA PHE A 213 2.26 -3.40 15.87
C PHE A 213 3.54 -3.01 16.64
N LEU A 214 3.47 -2.85 17.95
CA LEU A 214 4.62 -2.52 18.79
C LEU A 214 5.67 -3.63 18.84
N GLU A 215 5.26 -4.91 18.94
CA GLU A 215 6.19 -6.04 18.87
C GLU A 215 6.92 -6.09 17.52
N LYS A 216 6.18 -5.90 16.42
CA LYS A 216 6.77 -5.88 15.08
C LYS A 216 7.65 -4.65 14.87
N PHE A 217 7.30 -3.51 15.47
CA PHE A 217 8.15 -2.33 15.48
C PHE A 217 9.52 -2.61 16.11
N LYS A 218 9.58 -3.22 17.27
CA LYS A 218 10.84 -3.63 17.92
C LYS A 218 11.68 -4.52 17.00
N LEU A 219 11.08 -5.52 16.36
CA LEU A 219 11.77 -6.41 15.43
C LEU A 219 12.27 -5.73 14.14
N PHE A 220 11.72 -4.57 13.77
CA PHE A 220 12.19 -3.79 12.63
C PHE A 220 13.41 -2.93 12.95
N TYR A 221 13.56 -2.49 14.19
CA TYR A 221 14.59 -1.54 14.64
C TYR A 221 15.70 -2.17 15.50
N ASP A 222 15.61 -3.45 15.85
CA ASP A 222 16.69 -4.19 16.52
C ASP A 222 17.79 -4.61 15.50
N PHE A 223 18.36 -3.57 14.81
CA PHE A 223 19.54 -3.69 13.96
C PHE A 223 20.49 -2.52 14.18
#